data_e94d2315293511524ec4717c4544845f
#
_entry.id   e94d2315293511524ec4717c4544845f
#
_cell.length_a   1.000
_cell.length_b   1.000
_cell.length_c   1.000
_cell.angle_alpha   90.00
_cell.angle_beta   90.00
_cell.angle_gamma   90.00
#
_symmetry.space_group_name_H-M   'P 1'
#
loop_
_entity.id
_entity.type
_entity.pdbx_description
1 polymer ?
#
loop_
_entity_poly.entity_id
_entity_poly.type
_entity_poly.pdbx_seq_one_letter_code
_entity_poly.pdbx_strand_id
1 'polypeptide(L)'
;MKEQTAEKMMERTKELIRDGAFQREYTENPERDFTRQRKPGFPETVTYVPGNCRESMELNAEKFAEAAKMESVSAAALCKARAKTGWKAFREIFEECAALRPVDKLFQGYELIAVDGMKGEMPNLPLLRETYPVNSRQGYPMFHAMSAYDPLNETFLAASFQAAPADEREMAMELLDAKNVKGKKAIRLFDRGFPSVALIQKLENMGTHFVMRVTADFLTEVSGFVRSGAVDKLLRIEWDGKRQKGSKIKANLPYSFQIRCVRIRLESGEEEFLITNLPRKEFPKRKIRELYRLRWGIETGYNYLKNSVFIEEFTSKKENGIKQDFYASLWAANLTNAAIAGAMPPMIKKN
;
A
#
# COMPACT_ATOMS: atom_id res chain seq x y z
N MET A 1 18.52 -4.24 -17.39
CA MET A 1 17.67 -3.18 -16.76
C MET A 1 17.08 -3.60 -15.42
N LYS A 2 16.61 -4.83 -15.23
CA LYS A 2 16.04 -5.29 -13.93
C LYS A 2 17.10 -5.52 -12.85
N GLU A 3 18.27 -6.04 -13.22
CA GLU A 3 19.42 -6.23 -12.33
C GLU A 3 19.88 -4.95 -11.62
N GLN A 4 19.68 -3.80 -12.25
CA GLN A 4 20.07 -2.50 -11.72
C GLN A 4 19.03 -1.83 -10.81
N THR A 5 17.82 -2.37 -10.67
CA THR A 5 16.76 -1.69 -9.90
C THR A 5 17.01 -1.78 -8.40
N ALA A 6 17.37 -2.96 -7.90
CA ALA A 6 17.70 -3.14 -6.48
C ALA A 6 18.92 -2.30 -6.08
N GLU A 7 19.93 -2.26 -6.93
CA GLU A 7 21.13 -1.41 -6.74
C GLU A 7 20.75 0.07 -6.69
N LYS A 8 19.91 0.55 -7.62
CA LYS A 8 19.43 1.94 -7.62
C LYS A 8 18.61 2.28 -6.37
N MET A 9 17.77 1.37 -5.92
CA MET A 9 17.03 1.55 -4.66
C MET A 9 17.97 1.64 -3.46
N MET A 10 19.01 0.80 -3.41
CA MET A 10 20.02 0.84 -2.35
C MET A 10 20.86 2.13 -2.41
N GLU A 11 21.29 2.57 -3.59
CA GLU A 11 22.02 3.83 -3.75
C GLU A 11 21.17 5.02 -3.34
N ARG A 12 19.89 5.06 -3.78
CA ARG A 12 18.96 6.11 -3.36
C ARG A 12 18.77 6.15 -1.86
N THR A 13 18.66 4.99 -1.22
CA THR A 13 18.59 4.91 0.23
C THR A 13 19.84 5.49 0.87
N LYS A 14 21.03 5.12 0.39
CA LYS A 14 22.31 5.65 0.91
C LYS A 14 22.41 7.16 0.75
N GLU A 15 21.96 7.71 -0.37
CA GLU A 15 21.90 9.17 -0.59
C GLU A 15 21.02 9.84 0.47
N LEU A 16 19.77 9.37 0.64
CA LEU A 16 18.81 9.93 1.58
C LEU A 16 19.32 9.89 3.03
N ILE A 17 19.78 8.73 3.49
CA ILE A 17 20.21 8.60 4.90
C ILE A 17 21.52 9.34 5.22
N ARG A 18 22.31 9.74 4.20
CA ARG A 18 23.52 10.55 4.35
C ARG A 18 23.27 12.05 4.17
N ASP A 19 22.13 12.43 3.62
CA ASP A 19 21.76 13.83 3.47
C ASP A 19 21.47 14.46 4.83
N GLY A 20 22.20 15.50 5.17
CA GLY A 20 22.05 16.21 6.43
C GLY A 20 20.71 16.93 6.58
N ALA A 21 20.05 17.34 5.48
CA ALA A 21 18.71 17.92 5.51
C ALA A 21 17.68 16.85 5.85
N PHE A 22 17.75 15.68 5.20
CA PHE A 22 16.92 14.53 5.48
C PHE A 22 17.06 14.07 6.94
N GLN A 23 18.29 13.95 7.46
CA GLN A 23 18.52 13.59 8.86
C GLN A 23 17.84 14.57 9.82
N ARG A 24 18.01 15.87 9.59
CA ARG A 24 17.38 16.91 10.43
C ARG A 24 15.87 16.86 10.39
N GLU A 25 15.27 16.68 9.21
CA GLU A 25 13.82 16.62 9.01
C GLU A 25 13.19 15.44 9.77
N TYR A 26 13.87 14.29 9.76
CA TYR A 26 13.33 13.05 10.34
C TYR A 26 13.93 12.67 11.69
N THR A 27 14.64 13.59 12.35
CA THR A 27 15.10 13.42 13.73
C THR A 27 14.12 14.09 14.68
N GLU A 28 13.74 13.42 15.78
CA GLU A 28 12.74 13.93 16.75
C GLU A 28 13.18 15.26 17.38
N ASN A 29 14.46 15.41 17.73
CA ASN A 29 15.04 16.65 18.26
C ASN A 29 16.36 16.96 17.52
N PRO A 30 16.29 17.61 16.35
CA PRO A 30 17.47 17.79 15.47
C PRO A 30 18.59 18.61 16.11
N GLU A 31 18.29 19.53 17.03
CA GLU A 31 19.30 20.32 17.75
C GLU A 31 20.08 19.52 18.80
N ARG A 32 19.60 18.34 19.18
CA ARG A 32 20.16 17.52 20.24
C ARG A 32 20.59 16.13 19.79
N ASP A 33 19.78 15.50 18.95
CA ASP A 33 19.92 14.11 18.57
C ASP A 33 20.80 13.98 17.34
N PHE A 34 21.65 12.94 17.30
CA PHE A 34 22.63 12.70 16.24
C PHE A 34 23.62 13.84 15.97
N THR A 35 23.74 14.83 16.87
CA THR A 35 24.70 15.94 16.75
C THR A 35 26.15 15.57 17.07
N ARG A 36 26.37 14.43 17.73
CA ARG A 36 27.70 13.93 18.09
C ARG A 36 28.02 12.71 17.23
N GLN A 37 29.30 12.52 16.89
CA GLN A 37 29.81 11.33 16.19
C GLN A 37 29.82 10.09 17.12
N ARG A 38 28.65 9.65 17.55
CA ARG A 38 28.46 8.42 18.34
C ARG A 38 27.76 7.37 17.49
N LYS A 39 28.16 6.11 17.62
CA LYS A 39 27.48 4.98 16.96
C LYS A 39 26.45 4.35 17.92
N PRO A 40 25.25 3.95 17.40
CA PRO A 40 24.83 4.15 16.03
C PRO A 40 24.41 5.60 15.77
N GLY A 41 24.77 6.12 14.58
CA GLY A 41 24.25 7.36 14.04
C GLY A 41 22.88 7.18 13.36
N PHE A 42 22.40 8.21 12.68
CA PHE A 42 21.13 8.14 11.93
C PHE A 42 21.18 7.10 10.78
N PRO A 43 22.23 7.06 9.92
CA PRO A 43 22.29 6.06 8.85
C PRO A 43 22.28 4.62 9.36
N GLU A 44 23.09 4.33 10.37
CA GLU A 44 23.15 2.99 10.96
C GLU A 44 21.80 2.60 11.60
N THR A 45 21.11 3.56 12.21
CA THR A 45 19.80 3.31 12.82
C THR A 45 18.76 2.95 11.74
N VAL A 46 18.73 3.68 10.63
CA VAL A 46 17.78 3.43 9.54
C VAL A 46 18.06 2.08 8.87
N THR A 47 19.33 1.73 8.65
CA THR A 47 19.69 0.45 8.00
C THR A 47 19.52 -0.76 8.93
N TYR A 48 19.53 -0.57 10.24
CA TYR A 48 19.30 -1.63 11.23
C TYR A 48 17.85 -2.16 11.20
N VAL A 49 16.85 -1.28 11.06
CA VAL A 49 15.44 -1.65 11.25
C VAL A 49 14.95 -2.73 10.27
N PRO A 50 15.17 -2.64 8.95
CA PRO A 50 14.69 -3.67 8.00
C PRO A 50 15.40 -5.01 8.13
N GLY A 51 16.54 -5.08 8.79
CA GLY A 51 17.28 -6.31 9.07
C GLY A 51 16.89 -7.02 10.36
N ASN A 52 15.95 -6.45 11.14
CA ASN A 52 15.50 -7.10 12.37
C ASN A 52 14.75 -8.40 12.07
N CYS A 53 15.25 -9.47 12.66
CA CYS A 53 14.68 -10.82 12.57
C CYS A 53 13.92 -11.15 13.87
N ARG A 54 13.25 -12.32 13.88
CA ARG A 54 12.57 -12.92 15.06
C ARG A 54 13.53 -13.37 16.19
N GLU A 55 14.67 -12.76 16.29
CA GLU A 55 15.71 -13.11 17.28
C GLU A 55 15.71 -12.09 18.43
N SER A 56 16.52 -12.37 19.44
CA SER A 56 16.71 -11.40 20.51
C SER A 56 17.31 -10.11 19.97
N MET A 57 17.05 -9.00 20.65
CA MET A 57 17.60 -7.71 20.22
C MET A 57 19.13 -7.67 20.30
N GLU A 58 19.71 -8.42 21.21
CA GLU A 58 21.16 -8.57 21.38
C GLU A 58 21.77 -9.26 20.16
N LEU A 59 21.18 -10.37 19.73
CA LEU A 59 21.65 -11.13 18.57
C LEU A 59 21.45 -10.33 17.26
N ASN A 60 20.33 -9.63 17.13
CA ASN A 60 20.11 -8.72 15.99
C ASN A 60 21.14 -7.59 15.95
N ALA A 61 21.52 -7.02 17.12
CA ALA A 61 22.54 -5.99 17.22
C ALA A 61 23.93 -6.50 16.85
N GLU A 62 24.27 -7.71 17.27
CA GLU A 62 25.55 -8.37 16.95
C GLU A 62 25.65 -8.65 15.43
N LYS A 63 24.64 -9.29 14.83
CA LYS A 63 24.58 -9.55 13.38
C LYS A 63 24.64 -8.27 12.56
N PHE A 64 23.97 -7.22 13.03
CA PHE A 64 24.03 -5.92 12.36
C PHE A 64 25.44 -5.31 12.41
N ALA A 65 26.09 -5.35 13.57
CA ALA A 65 27.44 -4.81 13.73
C ALA A 65 28.45 -5.56 12.83
N GLU A 66 28.33 -6.90 12.77
CA GLU A 66 29.14 -7.73 11.87
C GLU A 66 28.90 -7.38 10.40
N ALA A 67 27.65 -7.34 9.94
CA ALA A 67 27.28 -7.01 8.57
C ALA A 67 27.71 -5.58 8.16
N ALA A 68 27.60 -4.63 9.10
CA ALA A 68 28.00 -3.24 8.88
C ALA A 68 29.52 -3.00 9.08
N LYS A 69 30.30 -4.05 9.44
CA LYS A 69 31.73 -3.95 9.77
C LYS A 69 32.03 -2.85 10.81
N MET A 70 31.19 -2.81 11.83
CA MET A 70 31.28 -1.84 12.92
C MET A 70 31.81 -2.52 14.19
N GLU A 71 32.36 -1.70 15.12
CA GLU A 71 32.53 -2.13 16.48
C GLU A 71 31.18 -2.53 17.09
N SER A 72 31.18 -3.40 18.09
CA SER A 72 29.97 -3.89 18.75
C SER A 72 29.08 -2.73 19.21
N VAL A 73 27.78 -2.82 18.88
CA VAL A 73 26.75 -1.86 19.28
C VAL A 73 25.74 -2.60 20.15
N SER A 74 25.47 -2.07 21.33
CA SER A 74 24.48 -2.70 22.24
C SER A 74 23.05 -2.52 21.73
N ALA A 75 22.19 -3.49 21.97
CA ALA A 75 20.77 -3.42 21.70
C ALA A 75 20.12 -2.16 22.32
N ALA A 76 20.52 -1.79 23.54
CA ALA A 76 20.06 -0.59 24.20
C ALA A 76 20.45 0.70 23.47
N ALA A 77 21.64 0.77 22.85
CA ALA A 77 22.06 1.91 22.04
C ALA A 77 21.23 2.04 20.77
N LEU A 78 20.96 0.92 20.06
CA LEU A 78 20.09 0.88 18.89
C LEU A 78 18.65 1.27 19.23
N CYS A 79 18.08 0.78 20.32
CA CYS A 79 16.75 1.19 20.79
C CYS A 79 16.66 2.69 21.07
N LYS A 80 17.67 3.27 21.72
CA LYS A 80 17.73 4.71 21.99
C LYS A 80 17.86 5.52 20.71
N ALA A 81 18.64 5.05 19.74
CA ALA A 81 18.79 5.70 18.44
C ALA A 81 17.49 5.62 17.62
N ARG A 82 16.82 4.45 17.57
CA ARG A 82 15.49 4.30 16.95
C ARG A 82 14.46 5.26 17.53
N ALA A 83 14.45 5.45 18.86
CA ALA A 83 13.50 6.38 19.49
C ALA A 83 13.70 7.84 19.08
N LYS A 84 14.86 8.19 18.53
CA LYS A 84 15.21 9.53 18.03
C LYS A 84 14.94 9.73 16.55
N THR A 85 14.70 8.64 15.82
CA THR A 85 14.42 8.64 14.38
C THR A 85 12.90 8.61 14.16
N GLY A 86 12.35 9.59 13.44
CA GLY A 86 10.93 9.64 13.09
C GLY A 86 10.56 8.54 12.09
N TRP A 87 9.41 7.89 12.28
CA TRP A 87 8.90 6.84 11.38
C TRP A 87 8.70 7.32 9.94
N LYS A 88 8.49 8.61 9.74
CA LYS A 88 8.30 9.22 8.42
C LYS A 88 9.54 9.06 7.52
N ALA A 89 10.75 8.95 8.10
CA ALA A 89 11.96 8.63 7.34
C ALA A 89 11.82 7.31 6.56
N PHE A 90 11.29 6.29 7.21
CA PHE A 90 11.09 4.96 6.60
C PHE A 90 10.01 4.99 5.52
N ARG A 91 8.95 5.77 5.74
CA ARG A 91 7.93 5.99 4.73
C ARG A 91 8.50 6.67 3.49
N GLU A 92 9.27 7.74 3.67
CA GLU A 92 9.88 8.47 2.54
C GLU A 92 10.86 7.59 1.76
N ILE A 93 11.73 6.84 2.44
CA ILE A 93 12.64 5.87 1.81
C ILE A 93 11.85 4.82 1.02
N PHE A 94 10.80 4.28 1.59
CA PHE A 94 9.91 3.33 0.91
C PHE A 94 9.31 3.93 -0.37
N GLU A 95 8.74 5.15 -0.29
CA GLU A 95 8.09 5.83 -1.41
C GLU A 95 9.10 6.25 -2.50
N GLU A 96 10.29 6.72 -2.14
CA GLU A 96 11.37 7.05 -3.07
C GLU A 96 11.88 5.78 -3.79
N CYS A 97 12.07 4.69 -3.06
CA CYS A 97 12.45 3.41 -3.67
C CYS A 97 11.34 2.87 -4.60
N ALA A 98 10.07 2.98 -4.20
CA ALA A 98 8.95 2.57 -5.04
C ALA A 98 8.87 3.36 -6.36
N ALA A 99 9.30 4.62 -6.35
CA ALA A 99 9.38 5.46 -7.56
C ALA A 99 10.41 4.95 -8.59
N LEU A 100 11.41 4.19 -8.15
CA LEU A 100 12.46 3.62 -9.01
C LEU A 100 12.09 2.28 -9.63
N ARG A 101 10.88 1.76 -9.33
CA ARG A 101 10.43 0.48 -9.88
C ARG A 101 10.44 0.49 -11.41
N PRO A 102 10.78 -0.61 -12.07
CA PRO A 102 10.54 -0.74 -13.50
C PRO A 102 9.03 -0.88 -13.75
N VAL A 103 8.52 -0.13 -14.71
CA VAL A 103 7.13 -0.24 -15.19
C VAL A 103 7.15 -0.97 -16.53
N ASP A 104 7.66 -2.19 -16.51
CA ASP A 104 7.88 -3.00 -17.74
C ASP A 104 6.63 -3.76 -18.15
N LYS A 105 5.83 -4.17 -17.16
CA LYS A 105 4.62 -4.94 -17.37
C LYS A 105 3.40 -4.02 -17.28
N LEU A 106 2.70 -3.90 -18.40
CA LEU A 106 1.50 -3.07 -18.53
C LEU A 106 0.33 -3.93 -19.03
N PHE A 107 -0.87 -3.57 -18.61
CA PHE A 107 -2.09 -4.14 -19.16
C PHE A 107 -2.63 -3.23 -20.26
N GLN A 108 -2.47 -3.63 -21.52
CA GLN A 108 -2.84 -2.82 -22.69
C GLN A 108 -2.30 -1.37 -22.64
N GLY A 109 -1.07 -1.21 -22.15
CA GLY A 109 -0.41 0.09 -22.07
C GLY A 109 -0.75 0.92 -20.82
N TYR A 110 -1.49 0.35 -19.85
CA TYR A 110 -1.83 0.97 -18.58
C TYR A 110 -1.10 0.29 -17.42
N GLU A 111 -0.66 1.06 -16.46
CA GLU A 111 -0.27 0.54 -15.15
C GLU A 111 -1.51 0.00 -14.43
N LEU A 112 -1.34 -1.06 -13.65
CA LEU A 112 -2.39 -1.53 -12.73
C LEU A 112 -2.04 -1.15 -11.30
N ILE A 113 -3.04 -0.62 -10.59
CA ILE A 113 -2.89 -0.26 -9.19
C ILE A 113 -4.06 -0.87 -8.41
N ALA A 114 -3.81 -1.94 -7.69
CA ALA A 114 -4.77 -2.50 -6.76
C ALA A 114 -4.69 -1.72 -5.44
N VAL A 115 -5.86 -1.34 -4.89
CA VAL A 115 -5.97 -0.67 -3.59
C VAL A 115 -6.77 -1.57 -2.67
N ASP A 116 -6.19 -1.91 -1.53
CA ASP A 116 -6.83 -2.77 -0.54
C ASP A 116 -6.32 -2.47 0.87
N GLY A 117 -7.09 -2.89 1.87
CA GLY A 117 -6.78 -2.71 3.28
C GLY A 117 -6.36 -4.02 3.95
N MET A 118 -5.52 -3.91 4.96
CA MET A 118 -5.23 -4.99 5.89
C MET A 118 -5.40 -4.52 7.33
N LYS A 119 -5.88 -5.40 8.19
CA LYS A 119 -5.92 -5.21 9.64
C LYS A 119 -4.93 -6.16 10.29
N GLY A 120 -4.25 -5.69 11.30
CA GLY A 120 -3.30 -6.49 12.06
C GLY A 120 -3.34 -6.17 13.54
N GLU A 121 -2.81 -7.08 14.33
CA GLU A 121 -2.70 -6.93 15.78
C GLU A 121 -1.43 -6.17 16.13
N MET A 122 -1.50 -5.43 17.23
CA MET A 122 -0.37 -4.71 17.80
C MET A 122 0.00 -5.34 19.16
N PRO A 123 1.22 -5.07 19.67
CA PRO A 123 1.60 -5.52 21.00
C PRO A 123 0.56 -5.09 22.05
N ASN A 124 0.18 -6.04 22.92
CA ASN A 124 -0.86 -5.81 23.90
C ASN A 124 -0.33 -5.02 25.11
N LEU A 125 -0.18 -3.71 24.95
CA LEU A 125 0.41 -2.81 25.94
C LEU A 125 -0.59 -1.70 26.31
N PRO A 126 -0.63 -1.25 27.59
CA PRO A 126 -1.53 -0.17 28.02
C PRO A 126 -1.44 1.08 27.15
N LEU A 127 -0.23 1.56 26.85
CA LEU A 127 0.00 2.74 26.04
C LEU A 127 -0.59 2.63 24.62
N LEU A 128 -0.54 1.45 24.02
CA LEU A 128 -1.11 1.24 22.69
C LEU A 128 -2.64 1.11 22.73
N ARG A 129 -3.20 0.60 23.82
CA ARG A 129 -4.66 0.52 24.01
C ARG A 129 -5.34 1.88 24.13
N GLU A 130 -4.61 2.91 24.54
CA GLU A 130 -5.13 4.29 24.61
C GLU A 130 -5.37 4.88 23.22
N THR A 131 -4.49 4.57 22.28
CA THR A 131 -4.53 5.11 20.90
C THR A 131 -5.23 4.16 19.91
N TYR A 132 -5.07 2.86 20.11
CA TYR A 132 -5.54 1.82 19.20
C TYR A 132 -6.67 1.02 19.86
N PRO A 133 -7.88 1.03 19.29
CA PRO A 133 -9.01 0.29 19.85
C PRO A 133 -8.72 -1.21 19.97
N VAL A 134 -9.19 -1.79 21.05
CA VAL A 134 -9.03 -3.21 21.32
C VAL A 134 -10.15 -3.98 20.64
N ASN A 135 -9.81 -4.99 19.85
CA ASN A 135 -10.80 -5.92 19.32
C ASN A 135 -11.45 -6.69 20.48
N SER A 136 -12.77 -6.55 20.63
CA SER A 136 -13.56 -7.17 21.70
C SER A 136 -13.47 -8.69 21.73
N ARG A 137 -13.16 -9.35 20.60
CA ARG A 137 -13.03 -10.81 20.51
C ARG A 137 -11.62 -11.32 20.86
N GLN A 138 -10.60 -10.56 20.52
CA GLN A 138 -9.20 -11.01 20.63
C GLN A 138 -8.43 -10.31 21.76
N GLY A 139 -8.89 -9.15 22.23
CA GLY A 139 -8.28 -8.43 23.35
C GLY A 139 -6.98 -7.69 23.00
N TYR A 140 -6.63 -7.54 21.70
CA TYR A 140 -5.43 -6.84 21.23
C TYR A 140 -5.76 -5.50 20.59
N PRO A 141 -4.90 -4.46 20.76
CA PRO A 141 -4.97 -3.26 19.95
C PRO A 141 -4.81 -3.60 18.47
N MET A 142 -5.56 -2.92 17.61
CA MET A 142 -5.59 -3.20 16.18
C MET A 142 -5.18 -1.98 15.37
N PHE A 143 -4.34 -2.20 14.35
CA PHE A 143 -4.10 -1.21 13.32
C PHE A 143 -4.88 -1.53 12.04
N HIS A 144 -5.07 -0.52 11.24
CA HIS A 144 -5.60 -0.61 9.89
C HIS A 144 -4.60 0.02 8.92
N ALA A 145 -4.10 -0.74 7.99
CA ALA A 145 -3.24 -0.25 6.92
C ALA A 145 -3.97 -0.33 5.58
N MET A 146 -3.70 0.65 4.72
CA MET A 146 -4.16 0.69 3.33
C MET A 146 -2.93 0.73 2.44
N SER A 147 -2.91 -0.07 1.36
CA SER A 147 -1.81 -0.05 0.40
C SER A 147 -2.29 0.08 -1.03
N ALA A 148 -1.47 0.74 -1.85
CA ALA A 148 -1.56 0.70 -3.30
C ALA A 148 -0.43 -0.20 -3.82
N TYR A 149 -0.78 -1.16 -4.66
CA TYR A 149 0.12 -2.21 -5.14
C TYR A 149 0.02 -2.38 -6.65
N ASP A 150 1.15 -2.48 -7.31
CA ASP A 150 1.23 -2.85 -8.73
C ASP A 150 1.31 -4.38 -8.85
N PRO A 151 0.21 -5.07 -9.22
CA PRO A 151 0.18 -6.53 -9.26
C PRO A 151 0.95 -7.14 -10.44
N LEU A 152 1.29 -6.34 -11.45
CA LEU A 152 2.08 -6.80 -12.59
C LEU A 152 3.58 -6.73 -12.33
N ASN A 153 4.02 -5.69 -11.62
CA ASN A 153 5.43 -5.47 -11.29
C ASN A 153 5.74 -5.82 -9.82
N GLU A 154 4.76 -6.35 -9.09
CA GLU A 154 4.91 -6.89 -7.72
C GLU A 154 5.53 -5.88 -6.75
N THR A 155 5.04 -4.62 -6.78
CA THR A 155 5.62 -3.52 -6.02
C THR A 155 4.55 -2.77 -5.22
N PHE A 156 4.77 -2.55 -3.94
CA PHE A 156 3.98 -1.62 -3.13
C PHE A 156 4.37 -0.19 -3.49
N LEU A 157 3.38 0.65 -3.79
CA LEU A 157 3.58 2.01 -4.31
C LEU A 157 3.47 3.08 -3.22
N ALA A 158 2.51 2.90 -2.34
CA ALA A 158 2.24 3.75 -1.19
C ALA A 158 1.49 2.96 -0.14
N ALA A 159 1.57 3.39 1.11
CA ALA A 159 0.79 2.82 2.20
C ALA A 159 0.45 3.88 3.25
N SER A 160 -0.67 3.64 3.97
CA SER A 160 -1.03 4.38 5.18
C SER A 160 -1.22 3.42 6.34
N PHE A 161 -1.02 3.91 7.57
CA PHE A 161 -1.13 3.16 8.80
C PHE A 161 -1.87 4.00 9.83
N GLN A 162 -3.03 3.52 10.29
CA GLN A 162 -3.92 4.23 11.21
C GLN A 162 -4.42 3.29 12.32
N ALA A 163 -5.01 3.87 13.36
CA ALA A 163 -5.75 3.09 14.36
C ALA A 163 -7.03 2.49 13.75
N ALA A 164 -7.34 1.23 14.06
CA ALA A 164 -8.60 0.62 13.68
C ALA A 164 -9.70 0.97 14.72
N PRO A 165 -11.01 1.10 14.33
CA PRO A 165 -11.47 1.07 12.96
C PRO A 165 -11.24 2.41 12.26
N ALA A 166 -10.63 2.37 11.07
CA ALA A 166 -10.55 3.50 10.18
C ALA A 166 -11.51 3.29 8.99
N ASP A 167 -12.00 4.36 8.40
CA ASP A 167 -12.85 4.27 7.21
C ASP A 167 -11.98 3.93 5.98
N GLU A 168 -12.16 2.72 5.45
CA GLU A 168 -11.38 2.21 4.31
C GLU A 168 -11.51 3.10 3.06
N ARG A 169 -12.67 3.74 2.88
CA ARG A 169 -12.91 4.63 1.73
C ARG A 169 -12.16 5.93 1.89
N GLU A 170 -12.12 6.50 3.10
CA GLU A 170 -11.33 7.70 3.39
C GLU A 170 -9.84 7.42 3.20
N MET A 171 -9.35 6.32 3.78
CA MET A 171 -7.95 5.91 3.62
C MET A 171 -7.58 5.68 2.14
N ALA A 172 -8.44 5.04 1.36
CA ALA A 172 -8.23 4.83 -0.07
C ALA A 172 -8.21 6.17 -0.83
N MET A 173 -9.11 7.10 -0.51
CA MET A 173 -9.13 8.42 -1.13
C MET A 173 -7.87 9.23 -0.83
N GLU A 174 -7.37 9.19 0.40
CA GLU A 174 -6.09 9.83 0.77
C GLU A 174 -4.92 9.19 0.02
N LEU A 175 -4.90 7.86 -0.06
CA LEU A 175 -3.83 7.12 -0.72
C LEU A 175 -3.72 7.42 -2.23
N LEU A 176 -4.83 7.77 -2.89
CA LEU A 176 -4.84 8.18 -4.31
C LEU A 176 -4.04 9.46 -4.58
N ASP A 177 -3.82 10.30 -3.58
CA ASP A 177 -3.03 11.54 -3.70
C ASP A 177 -1.52 11.28 -3.56
N ALA A 178 -1.12 10.07 -3.15
CA ALA A 178 0.28 9.72 -2.99
C ALA A 178 1.06 9.84 -4.31
N LYS A 179 2.32 10.30 -4.23
CA LYS A 179 3.22 10.58 -5.36
C LYS A 179 3.26 9.45 -6.40
N ASN A 180 3.37 8.21 -5.94
CA ASN A 180 3.51 7.04 -6.80
C ASN A 180 2.17 6.46 -7.30
N VAL A 181 1.03 7.03 -6.87
CA VAL A 181 -0.32 6.51 -7.15
C VAL A 181 -1.11 7.45 -8.06
N LYS A 182 -0.86 8.76 -8.00
CA LYS A 182 -1.65 9.79 -8.72
C LYS A 182 -1.51 9.84 -10.24
N GLY A 183 -0.72 8.96 -10.85
CA GLY A 183 -0.52 8.92 -12.31
C GLY A 183 -1.82 8.74 -13.11
N LYS A 184 -1.93 9.40 -14.27
CA LYS A 184 -3.16 9.37 -15.11
C LYS A 184 -3.31 8.09 -15.91
N LYS A 185 -2.21 7.54 -16.44
CA LYS A 185 -2.22 6.35 -17.32
C LYS A 185 -2.25 5.06 -16.51
N ALA A 186 -3.21 4.94 -15.60
CA ALA A 186 -3.38 3.77 -14.75
C ALA A 186 -4.83 3.31 -14.71
N ILE A 187 -5.03 2.03 -14.42
CA ILE A 187 -6.34 1.44 -14.09
C ILE A 187 -6.29 1.03 -12.61
N ARG A 188 -7.18 1.59 -11.80
CA ARG A 188 -7.27 1.30 -10.38
C ARG A 188 -8.30 0.23 -10.10
N LEU A 189 -7.92 -0.74 -9.29
CA LEU A 189 -8.72 -1.92 -8.98
C LEU A 189 -9.13 -1.87 -7.50
N PHE A 190 -10.45 -1.96 -7.25
CA PHE A 190 -11.01 -1.92 -5.90
C PHE A 190 -11.98 -3.07 -5.67
N ASP A 191 -12.01 -3.59 -4.45
CA ASP A 191 -13.01 -4.56 -4.03
C ASP A 191 -14.34 -3.89 -3.64
N ARG A 192 -15.35 -4.71 -3.34
CA ARG A 192 -16.74 -4.29 -3.03
C ARG A 192 -16.89 -3.38 -1.82
N GLY A 193 -15.89 -3.29 -0.94
CA GLY A 193 -15.91 -2.41 0.22
C GLY A 193 -15.74 -0.92 -0.11
N PHE A 194 -15.07 -0.62 -1.23
CA PHE A 194 -14.65 0.73 -1.58
C PHE A 194 -15.65 1.57 -2.38
N PRO A 195 -16.48 1.03 -3.27
CA PRO A 195 -17.30 1.85 -4.15
C PRO A 195 -18.12 2.90 -3.41
N SER A 196 -17.96 4.15 -3.85
CA SER A 196 -18.77 5.28 -3.44
C SER A 196 -18.78 6.30 -4.59
N VAL A 197 -19.84 7.12 -4.65
CA VAL A 197 -19.92 8.15 -5.71
C VAL A 197 -18.80 9.17 -5.57
N ALA A 198 -18.39 9.51 -4.34
CA ALA A 198 -17.27 10.41 -4.10
C ALA A 198 -15.94 9.84 -4.61
N LEU A 199 -15.69 8.53 -4.43
CA LEU A 199 -14.49 7.88 -4.98
C LEU A 199 -14.51 7.86 -6.51
N ILE A 200 -15.67 7.59 -7.12
CA ILE A 200 -15.82 7.65 -8.59
C ILE A 200 -15.53 9.07 -9.09
N GLN A 201 -16.11 10.09 -8.47
CA GLN A 201 -15.84 11.49 -8.82
C GLN A 201 -14.36 11.86 -8.68
N LYS A 202 -13.69 11.42 -7.60
CA LYS A 202 -12.25 11.65 -7.42
C LYS A 202 -11.44 11.03 -8.56
N LEU A 203 -11.72 9.78 -8.93
CA LEU A 203 -11.02 9.08 -10.00
C LEU A 203 -11.26 9.73 -11.39
N GLU A 204 -12.48 10.20 -11.66
CA GLU A 204 -12.77 10.96 -12.86
C GLU A 204 -12.02 12.30 -12.90
N ASN A 205 -11.99 13.03 -11.79
CA ASN A 205 -11.24 14.27 -11.67
C ASN A 205 -9.71 14.07 -11.85
N MET A 206 -9.20 12.91 -11.47
CA MET A 206 -7.81 12.51 -11.73
C MET A 206 -7.57 12.15 -13.19
N GLY A 207 -8.62 11.99 -14.01
CA GLY A 207 -8.52 11.56 -15.41
C GLY A 207 -7.98 10.15 -15.56
N THR A 208 -8.30 9.26 -14.64
CA THR A 208 -7.81 7.89 -14.60
C THR A 208 -8.93 6.86 -14.80
N HIS A 209 -8.54 5.60 -15.08
CA HIS A 209 -9.49 4.51 -15.22
C HIS A 209 -9.61 3.70 -13.92
N PHE A 210 -10.75 3.02 -13.78
CA PHE A 210 -11.01 2.13 -12.65
C PHE A 210 -11.83 0.91 -13.04
N VAL A 211 -11.70 -0.16 -12.26
CA VAL A 211 -12.63 -1.28 -12.17
C VAL A 211 -12.91 -1.55 -10.71
N MET A 212 -14.18 -1.55 -10.33
CA MET A 212 -14.63 -1.78 -8.95
C MET A 212 -15.68 -2.89 -8.93
N ARG A 213 -15.55 -3.80 -7.99
CA ARG A 213 -16.65 -4.71 -7.65
C ARG A 213 -17.70 -3.98 -6.83
N VAL A 214 -18.97 -4.21 -7.13
CA VAL A 214 -20.10 -3.62 -6.41
C VAL A 214 -21.08 -4.68 -5.97
N THR A 215 -21.88 -4.36 -4.95
CA THR A 215 -23.05 -5.14 -4.59
C THR A 215 -24.19 -4.89 -5.56
N ALA A 216 -25.16 -5.81 -5.64
CA ALA A 216 -26.29 -5.69 -6.54
C ALA A 216 -27.20 -4.47 -6.24
N ASP A 217 -27.09 -3.93 -5.06
CA ASP A 217 -27.88 -2.80 -4.51
C ASP A 217 -27.06 -1.51 -4.36
N PHE A 218 -25.84 -1.46 -4.89
CA PHE A 218 -24.93 -0.30 -4.75
C PHE A 218 -25.58 1.04 -5.16
N LEU A 219 -26.29 1.05 -6.27
CA LEU A 219 -27.09 2.17 -6.78
C LEU A 219 -28.39 1.65 -7.39
N THR A 220 -29.42 2.48 -7.43
CA THR A 220 -30.72 2.11 -8.05
C THR A 220 -30.56 1.64 -9.49
N GLU A 221 -29.67 2.30 -10.25
CA GLU A 221 -29.37 1.97 -11.65
C GLU A 221 -28.66 0.62 -11.77
N VAL A 222 -27.75 0.30 -10.84
CA VAL A 222 -27.09 -1.01 -10.76
C VAL A 222 -28.11 -2.09 -10.41
N SER A 223 -29.00 -1.84 -9.45
CA SER A 223 -30.10 -2.77 -9.13
C SER A 223 -31.01 -3.01 -10.32
N GLY A 224 -31.31 -1.97 -11.10
CA GLY A 224 -32.07 -2.09 -12.36
C GLY A 224 -31.35 -2.93 -13.41
N PHE A 225 -30.03 -2.73 -13.56
CA PHE A 225 -29.17 -3.56 -14.42
C PHE A 225 -29.19 -5.04 -14.00
N VAL A 226 -29.08 -5.32 -12.71
CA VAL A 226 -29.09 -6.68 -12.17
C VAL A 226 -30.41 -7.37 -12.49
N ARG A 227 -31.55 -6.72 -12.20
CA ARG A 227 -32.89 -7.27 -12.49
C ARG A 227 -33.17 -7.47 -13.96
N SER A 228 -32.60 -6.62 -14.84
CA SER A 228 -32.82 -6.73 -16.29
C SER A 228 -32.18 -7.96 -16.94
N GLY A 229 -31.32 -8.70 -16.24
CA GLY A 229 -30.56 -9.80 -16.82
C GLY A 229 -29.44 -9.35 -17.79
N ALA A 230 -29.25 -8.03 -17.98
CA ALA A 230 -28.22 -7.51 -18.87
C ALA A 230 -26.82 -7.95 -18.44
N VAL A 231 -25.93 -8.10 -19.42
CA VAL A 231 -24.56 -8.59 -19.20
C VAL A 231 -23.54 -7.44 -19.20
N ASP A 232 -23.82 -6.39 -19.96
CA ASP A 232 -22.90 -5.27 -20.18
C ASP A 232 -23.70 -4.06 -20.65
N LYS A 233 -23.80 -3.02 -19.82
CA LYS A 233 -24.61 -1.84 -20.09
C LYS A 233 -23.95 -0.58 -19.55
N LEU A 234 -24.07 0.52 -20.31
CA LEU A 234 -23.73 1.87 -19.84
C LEU A 234 -24.91 2.42 -19.05
N LEU A 235 -24.64 2.90 -17.84
CA LEU A 235 -25.60 3.48 -16.93
C LEU A 235 -25.28 4.97 -16.75
N ARG A 236 -26.30 5.83 -16.85
CA ARG A 236 -26.20 7.24 -16.50
C ARG A 236 -26.72 7.43 -15.09
N ILE A 237 -25.94 8.08 -14.26
CA ILE A 237 -26.22 8.33 -12.86
C ILE A 237 -26.38 9.82 -12.65
N GLU A 238 -27.51 10.23 -12.12
CA GLU A 238 -27.75 11.58 -11.63
C GLU A 238 -27.64 11.57 -10.11
N TRP A 239 -26.69 12.30 -9.56
CA TRP A 239 -26.40 12.33 -8.12
C TRP A 239 -26.70 13.70 -7.55
N ASP A 240 -27.66 13.77 -6.63
CA ASP A 240 -28.14 14.99 -5.99
C ASP A 240 -28.00 14.94 -4.45
N GLY A 241 -28.36 16.03 -3.79
CA GLY A 241 -28.29 16.15 -2.34
C GLY A 241 -29.19 15.17 -1.59
N LYS A 242 -30.32 14.71 -2.19
CA LYS A 242 -31.22 13.75 -1.58
C LYS A 242 -30.59 12.37 -1.54
N ARG A 243 -29.99 11.97 -2.65
CA ARG A 243 -29.28 10.68 -2.78
C ARG A 243 -28.00 10.63 -1.92
N GLN A 244 -27.39 11.79 -1.62
CA GLN A 244 -26.18 11.88 -0.80
C GLN A 244 -26.48 11.87 0.71
N LYS A 245 -27.74 12.02 1.10
CA LYS A 245 -28.14 12.05 2.52
C LYS A 245 -27.73 10.74 3.22
N GLY A 246 -27.00 10.88 4.33
CA GLY A 246 -26.48 9.72 5.10
C GLY A 246 -25.12 9.19 4.65
N SER A 247 -24.56 9.65 3.52
CA SER A 247 -23.20 9.31 3.13
C SER A 247 -22.18 10.03 4.00
N LYS A 248 -21.20 9.30 4.56
CA LYS A 248 -20.07 9.88 5.30
C LYS A 248 -19.15 10.66 4.37
N ILE A 249 -18.76 10.05 3.24
CA ILE A 249 -17.94 10.66 2.20
C ILE A 249 -18.86 11.23 1.13
N LYS A 250 -18.72 12.53 0.85
CA LYS A 250 -19.61 13.26 -0.04
C LYS A 250 -18.94 13.63 -1.36
N ALA A 251 -19.67 13.42 -2.46
CA ALA A 251 -19.32 13.98 -3.75
C ALA A 251 -19.69 15.49 -3.82
N ASN A 252 -18.99 16.26 -4.64
CA ASN A 252 -19.36 17.64 -4.95
C ASN A 252 -20.61 17.64 -5.85
N LEU A 253 -21.59 18.47 -5.53
CA LEU A 253 -22.90 18.53 -6.19
C LEU A 253 -23.09 19.81 -6.98
N PRO A 254 -23.92 19.81 -8.05
CA PRO A 254 -24.54 18.61 -8.66
C PRO A 254 -23.51 17.74 -9.41
N TYR A 255 -23.76 16.43 -9.50
CA TYR A 255 -22.85 15.52 -10.18
C TYR A 255 -23.62 14.50 -11.04
N SER A 256 -23.30 14.42 -12.31
CA SER A 256 -23.80 13.37 -13.19
C SER A 256 -22.62 12.67 -13.88
N PHE A 257 -22.70 11.39 -14.01
CA PHE A 257 -21.63 10.57 -14.58
C PHE A 257 -22.16 9.34 -15.30
N GLN A 258 -21.31 8.73 -16.11
CA GLN A 258 -21.62 7.49 -16.77
C GLN A 258 -20.67 6.39 -16.30
N ILE A 259 -21.23 5.26 -15.92
CA ILE A 259 -20.47 4.06 -15.60
C ILE A 259 -20.95 2.89 -16.45
N ARG A 260 -20.04 2.06 -16.87
CA ARG A 260 -20.33 0.78 -17.50
C ARG A 260 -20.44 -0.27 -16.41
N CYS A 261 -21.56 -0.98 -16.37
CA CYS A 261 -21.78 -2.11 -15.48
C CYS A 261 -21.66 -3.41 -16.26
N VAL A 262 -20.83 -4.33 -15.75
CA VAL A 262 -20.50 -5.62 -16.39
C VAL A 262 -20.79 -6.75 -15.42
N ARG A 263 -21.60 -7.73 -15.85
CA ARG A 263 -21.91 -8.95 -15.10
C ARG A 263 -20.88 -10.03 -15.47
N ILE A 264 -20.18 -10.54 -14.48
CA ILE A 264 -19.24 -11.65 -14.61
C ILE A 264 -19.85 -12.86 -13.91
N ARG A 265 -19.90 -14.00 -14.59
CA ARG A 265 -20.26 -15.28 -13.97
C ARG A 265 -18.97 -16.05 -13.69
N LEU A 266 -18.80 -16.41 -12.43
CA LEU A 266 -17.67 -17.23 -11.97
C LEU A 266 -17.90 -18.70 -12.30
N GLU A 267 -16.85 -19.49 -12.21
CA GLU A 267 -16.93 -20.96 -12.42
C GLU A 267 -17.78 -21.65 -11.33
N SER A 268 -17.84 -21.05 -10.13
CA SER A 268 -18.74 -21.47 -9.04
C SER A 268 -20.22 -21.28 -9.34
N GLY A 269 -20.57 -20.51 -10.40
CA GLY A 269 -21.92 -20.10 -10.73
C GLY A 269 -22.34 -18.76 -10.11
N GLU A 270 -21.57 -18.22 -9.18
CA GLU A 270 -21.82 -16.91 -8.60
C GLU A 270 -21.67 -15.78 -9.62
N GLU A 271 -22.42 -14.70 -9.40
CA GLU A 271 -22.35 -13.51 -10.23
C GLU A 271 -21.63 -12.37 -9.50
N GLU A 272 -20.70 -11.75 -10.20
CA GLU A 272 -20.03 -10.52 -9.78
C GLU A 272 -20.46 -9.36 -10.67
N PHE A 273 -20.65 -8.20 -10.06
CA PHE A 273 -20.98 -6.97 -10.77
C PHE A 273 -19.80 -6.02 -10.67
N LEU A 274 -19.27 -5.63 -11.84
CA LEU A 274 -18.14 -4.72 -11.94
C LEU A 274 -18.61 -3.42 -12.58
N ILE A 275 -18.19 -2.29 -11.99
CA ILE A 275 -18.38 -0.98 -12.59
C ILE A 275 -17.04 -0.41 -13.06
N THR A 276 -17.07 0.33 -14.19
CA THR A 276 -15.85 0.87 -14.80
C THR A 276 -16.18 2.06 -15.71
N ASN A 277 -15.18 2.93 -15.93
CA ASN A 277 -15.20 3.95 -16.98
C ASN A 277 -14.40 3.54 -18.24
N LEU A 278 -13.91 2.30 -18.30
CA LEU A 278 -13.17 1.79 -19.45
C LEU A 278 -14.07 1.62 -20.69
N PRO A 279 -13.60 2.05 -21.88
CA PRO A 279 -14.39 1.98 -23.10
C PRO A 279 -14.61 0.53 -23.56
N ARG A 280 -15.83 0.21 -23.96
CA ARG A 280 -16.25 -1.17 -24.33
C ARG A 280 -15.48 -1.73 -25.51
N LYS A 281 -15.14 -0.89 -26.48
CA LYS A 281 -14.44 -1.29 -27.72
C LYS A 281 -13.04 -1.81 -27.41
N GLU A 282 -12.31 -1.13 -26.52
CA GLU A 282 -10.93 -1.48 -26.16
C GLU A 282 -10.89 -2.55 -25.06
N PHE A 283 -11.86 -2.52 -24.14
CA PHE A 283 -11.97 -3.44 -23.01
C PHE A 283 -13.29 -4.23 -23.06
N PRO A 284 -13.44 -5.23 -23.96
CA PRO A 284 -14.62 -6.10 -23.95
C PRO A 284 -14.73 -6.87 -22.63
N LYS A 285 -15.92 -7.40 -22.31
CA LYS A 285 -16.22 -8.11 -21.05
C LYS A 285 -15.11 -9.10 -20.62
N ARG A 286 -14.58 -9.88 -21.59
CA ARG A 286 -13.50 -10.84 -21.33
C ARG A 286 -12.27 -10.15 -20.75
N LYS A 287 -11.89 -8.99 -21.28
CA LYS A 287 -10.75 -8.20 -20.80
C LYS A 287 -11.00 -7.58 -19.41
N ILE A 288 -12.23 -7.15 -19.15
CA ILE A 288 -12.61 -6.66 -17.80
C ILE A 288 -12.49 -7.78 -16.76
N ARG A 289 -12.95 -9.01 -17.09
CA ARG A 289 -12.78 -10.18 -16.21
C ARG A 289 -11.31 -10.51 -15.95
N GLU A 290 -10.49 -10.55 -17.01
CA GLU A 290 -9.05 -10.79 -16.93
C GLU A 290 -8.36 -9.73 -16.06
N LEU A 291 -8.66 -8.46 -16.30
CA LEU A 291 -8.14 -7.33 -15.57
C LEU A 291 -8.49 -7.39 -14.07
N TYR A 292 -9.77 -7.63 -13.75
CA TYR A 292 -10.20 -7.64 -12.35
C TYR A 292 -9.59 -8.81 -11.55
N ARG A 293 -9.32 -9.93 -12.18
CA ARG A 293 -8.59 -11.05 -11.54
C ARG A 293 -7.21 -10.64 -11.02
N LEU A 294 -6.55 -9.70 -11.68
CA LEU A 294 -5.22 -9.23 -11.26
C LEU A 294 -5.26 -8.43 -9.94
N ARG A 295 -6.44 -7.99 -9.49
CA ARG A 295 -6.60 -7.39 -8.16
C ARG A 295 -6.11 -8.31 -7.04
N TRP A 296 -6.30 -9.62 -7.17
CA TRP A 296 -5.83 -10.61 -6.21
C TRP A 296 -4.32 -10.59 -5.97
N GLY A 297 -3.56 -9.95 -6.85
CA GLY A 297 -2.12 -9.76 -6.67
C GLY A 297 -1.79 -9.02 -5.36
N ILE A 298 -2.64 -8.07 -4.91
CA ILE A 298 -2.40 -7.37 -3.63
C ILE A 298 -2.57 -8.31 -2.43
N GLU A 299 -3.50 -9.25 -2.48
CA GLU A 299 -3.68 -10.25 -1.43
C GLU A 299 -2.45 -11.19 -1.35
N THR A 300 -1.90 -11.55 -2.52
CA THR A 300 -0.62 -12.27 -2.59
C THR A 300 0.52 -11.45 -2.01
N GLY A 301 0.57 -10.14 -2.32
CA GLY A 301 1.52 -9.20 -1.72
C GLY A 301 1.40 -9.14 -0.19
N TYR A 302 0.18 -9.04 0.34
CA TYR A 302 -0.03 -9.07 1.79
C TYR A 302 0.35 -10.41 2.42
N ASN A 303 0.05 -11.53 1.78
CA ASN A 303 0.48 -12.83 2.24
C ASN A 303 2.00 -12.95 2.29
N TYR A 304 2.71 -12.39 1.30
CA TYR A 304 4.16 -12.30 1.33
C TYR A 304 4.66 -11.44 2.50
N LEU A 305 4.07 -10.26 2.72
CA LEU A 305 4.42 -9.41 3.86
C LEU A 305 4.20 -10.11 5.21
N LYS A 306 3.10 -10.83 5.37
CA LYS A 306 2.78 -11.54 6.63
C LYS A 306 3.67 -12.75 6.87
N ASN A 307 3.89 -13.57 5.85
CA ASN A 307 4.52 -14.88 6.02
C ASN A 307 6.04 -14.88 5.77
N SER A 308 6.55 -13.93 4.97
CA SER A 308 7.97 -13.89 4.60
C SER A 308 8.70 -12.68 5.18
N VAL A 309 8.02 -11.55 5.31
CA VAL A 309 8.59 -10.30 5.85
C VAL A 309 8.15 -10.08 7.30
N PHE A 310 7.11 -10.79 7.76
CA PHE A 310 6.60 -10.75 9.13
C PHE A 310 6.15 -9.35 9.59
N ILE A 311 5.42 -8.65 8.75
CA ILE A 311 5.02 -7.25 8.96
C ILE A 311 4.19 -7.03 10.24
N GLU A 312 3.60 -8.08 10.82
CA GLU A 312 2.83 -8.03 12.08
C GLU A 312 3.72 -8.33 13.31
N GLU A 313 4.99 -8.66 13.12
CA GLU A 313 5.94 -8.94 14.20
C GLU A 313 6.80 -7.72 14.51
N PHE A 314 6.21 -6.81 15.26
CA PHE A 314 6.87 -5.58 15.63
C PHE A 314 7.98 -5.79 16.65
N THR A 315 9.16 -5.23 16.37
CA THR A 315 10.31 -5.26 17.27
C THR A 315 10.27 -4.14 18.30
N SER A 316 9.35 -3.18 18.15
CA SER A 316 9.16 -2.05 19.04
C SER A 316 7.85 -2.15 19.81
N LYS A 317 7.88 -1.58 21.03
CA LYS A 317 6.72 -1.43 21.91
C LYS A 317 6.10 -0.02 21.86
N LYS A 318 6.64 0.89 21.06
CA LYS A 318 6.17 2.27 20.90
C LYS A 318 5.66 2.48 19.49
N GLU A 319 4.63 3.30 19.35
CA GLU A 319 3.99 3.61 18.06
C GLU A 319 4.99 4.04 16.98
N ASN A 320 5.91 4.96 17.31
CA ASN A 320 6.94 5.40 16.37
C ASN A 320 7.75 4.22 15.80
N GLY A 321 8.22 3.32 16.68
CA GLY A 321 9.00 2.16 16.26
C GLY A 321 8.17 1.10 15.52
N ILE A 322 6.88 0.94 15.85
CA ILE A 322 5.94 0.06 15.13
C ILE A 322 5.75 0.56 13.69
N LYS A 323 5.54 1.86 13.51
CA LYS A 323 5.45 2.46 12.19
C LYS A 323 6.77 2.39 11.42
N GLN A 324 7.93 2.49 12.10
CA GLN A 324 9.22 2.22 11.47
C GLN A 324 9.29 0.79 10.93
N ASP A 325 8.96 -0.21 11.75
CA ASP A 325 8.95 -1.63 11.33
C ASP A 325 8.01 -1.85 10.16
N PHE A 326 6.81 -1.27 10.16
CA PHE A 326 5.84 -1.39 9.08
C PHE A 326 6.39 -0.87 7.74
N TYR A 327 6.88 0.37 7.69
CA TYR A 327 7.40 0.95 6.44
C TYR A 327 8.73 0.33 6.01
N ALA A 328 9.57 -0.07 6.95
CA ALA A 328 10.79 -0.82 6.66
C ALA A 328 10.50 -2.18 6.03
N SER A 329 9.44 -2.87 6.46
CA SER A 329 8.99 -4.13 5.87
C SER A 329 8.52 -3.95 4.42
N LEU A 330 7.78 -2.88 4.11
CA LEU A 330 7.37 -2.56 2.73
C LEU A 330 8.57 -2.24 1.85
N TRP A 331 9.52 -1.46 2.35
CA TRP A 331 10.76 -1.17 1.65
C TRP A 331 11.57 -2.43 1.39
N ALA A 332 11.78 -3.28 2.40
CA ALA A 332 12.50 -4.56 2.27
C ALA A 332 11.81 -5.49 1.24
N ALA A 333 10.47 -5.56 1.26
CA ALA A 333 9.71 -6.35 0.29
C ALA A 333 9.94 -5.87 -1.15
N ASN A 334 9.85 -4.56 -1.40
CA ASN A 334 10.10 -3.99 -2.72
C ASN A 334 11.55 -4.24 -3.19
N LEU A 335 12.51 -4.07 -2.30
CA LEU A 335 13.92 -4.32 -2.59
C LEU A 335 14.18 -5.79 -2.95
N THR A 336 13.60 -6.72 -2.18
CA THR A 336 13.71 -8.16 -2.43
C THR A 336 13.07 -8.54 -3.76
N ASN A 337 11.87 -8.04 -4.06
CA ASN A 337 11.19 -8.30 -5.33
C ASN A 337 12.00 -7.76 -6.52
N ALA A 338 12.61 -6.57 -6.38
CA ALA A 338 13.49 -6.01 -7.39
C ALA A 338 14.75 -6.85 -7.61
N ALA A 339 15.36 -7.37 -6.53
CA ALA A 339 16.53 -8.24 -6.61
C ALA A 339 16.21 -9.58 -7.28
N ILE A 340 15.10 -10.23 -6.89
CA ILE A 340 14.62 -11.49 -7.50
C ILE A 340 14.33 -11.27 -8.99
N ALA A 341 13.63 -10.19 -9.36
CA ALA A 341 13.34 -9.88 -10.75
C ALA A 341 14.58 -9.63 -11.59
N GLY A 342 15.66 -9.09 -10.98
CA GLY A 342 16.98 -8.91 -11.60
C GLY A 342 17.74 -10.23 -11.80
N ALA A 343 17.65 -11.15 -10.84
CA ALA A 343 18.36 -12.43 -10.88
C ALA A 343 17.70 -13.47 -11.80
N MET A 344 16.40 -13.31 -12.15
CA MET A 344 15.72 -14.25 -13.05
C MET A 344 16.20 -14.08 -14.49
N PRO A 345 16.68 -15.17 -15.15
CA PRO A 345 17.00 -15.11 -16.56
C PRO A 345 15.75 -14.73 -17.38
N PRO A 346 15.88 -14.01 -18.50
CA PRO A 346 14.75 -13.68 -19.34
C PRO A 346 14.03 -14.95 -19.76
N MET A 347 12.74 -15.07 -19.47
CA MET A 347 11.95 -16.21 -19.92
C MET A 347 12.03 -16.29 -21.43
N ILE A 348 12.66 -17.34 -21.92
CA ILE A 348 12.67 -17.65 -23.36
C ILE A 348 11.22 -17.88 -23.73
N LYS A 349 10.63 -16.95 -24.49
CA LYS A 349 9.33 -17.17 -25.11
C LYS A 349 9.46 -18.40 -25.99
N LYS A 350 8.89 -19.53 -25.56
CA LYS A 350 8.63 -20.63 -26.49
C LYS A 350 7.61 -20.11 -27.49
N ASN A 351 8.08 -19.94 -28.73
CA ASN A 351 7.25 -19.67 -29.90
C ASN A 351 6.22 -20.77 -30.09
#